data_66cc3e4480f50b5f12df469c68ec3f4a
#
_entry.id   66cc3e4480f50b5f12df469c68ec3f4a
#
_cell.length_a   1.000
_cell.length_b   1.000
_cell.length_c   1.000
_cell.angle_alpha   90.00
_cell.angle_beta   90.00
_cell.angle_gamma   90.00
#
_symmetry.space_group_name_H-M   'P 1'
#
loop_
_entity.id
_entity.type
_entity.pdbx_description
1 polymer ?
#
loop_
_entity_poly.entity_id
_entity_poly.type
_entity_poly.pdbx_seq_one_letter_code
_entity_poly.pdbx_strand_id
1 'polypeptide(L)'
;MSRLLFALAWAVGGAVVGVALNYLSRWLARIEEIEFRQSFRETFLMPALGAVLFFLFALQLGLQPLLFINSVYVAVLVQVLGFDLKTRYILDFVMFPSWVIALALAFVTPWNRALTWPWPDWRTAPVAALIAGGIFLVLFFGGQLIFGAEAFGFGDVKLAVFIGLATGLSNLRMAHALLDGVFLGGFVAIILLITRIRTFKDAVPYGPFLVLGTLLVLYSQAP
;
A
#
# COMPACT_ATOMS: atom_id res chain seq x y z
N MET A 1 12.01 25.16 14.59
CA MET A 1 12.56 24.45 13.42
C MET A 1 11.59 24.70 12.27
N SER A 2 12.03 25.14 11.10
CA SER A 2 11.10 25.37 9.99
C SER A 2 10.46 24.04 9.56
N ARG A 3 9.20 24.08 9.12
CA ARG A 3 8.45 22.89 8.66
C ARG A 3 9.23 22.10 7.59
N LEU A 4 9.99 22.83 6.76
CA LEU A 4 10.86 22.26 5.74
C LEU A 4 12.01 21.43 6.34
N LEU A 5 12.72 21.97 7.32
CA LEU A 5 13.83 21.27 7.97
C LEU A 5 13.37 19.99 8.66
N PHE A 6 12.19 20.04 9.29
CA PHE A 6 11.56 18.86 9.89
C PHE A 6 11.25 17.80 8.82
N ALA A 7 10.63 18.21 7.69
CA ALA A 7 10.28 17.30 6.61
C ALA A 7 11.52 16.69 5.94
N LEU A 8 12.61 17.45 5.79
CA LEU A 8 13.88 16.93 5.28
C LEU A 8 14.50 15.89 6.24
N ALA A 9 14.45 16.13 7.56
CA ALA A 9 14.90 15.15 8.54
C ALA A 9 14.05 13.86 8.48
N TRP A 10 12.72 14.01 8.29
CA TRP A 10 11.80 12.87 8.15
C TRP A 10 12.06 12.09 6.85
N ALA A 11 12.43 12.79 5.76
CA ALA A 11 12.83 12.16 4.49
C ALA A 11 14.07 11.26 4.65
N VAL A 12 15.06 11.69 5.46
CA VAL A 12 16.21 10.84 5.79
C VAL A 12 15.75 9.57 6.52
N GLY A 13 14.83 9.70 7.48
CA GLY A 13 14.19 8.55 8.13
C GLY A 13 13.52 7.61 7.12
N GLY A 14 12.76 8.16 6.17
CA GLY A 14 12.14 7.40 5.09
C GLY A 14 13.14 6.68 4.19
N ALA A 15 14.27 7.32 3.87
CA ALA A 15 15.35 6.68 3.12
C ALA A 15 15.95 5.49 3.88
N VAL A 16 16.21 5.66 5.19
CA VAL A 16 16.71 4.58 6.06
C VAL A 16 15.73 3.42 6.11
N VAL A 17 14.44 3.71 6.30
CA VAL A 17 13.38 2.69 6.25
C VAL A 17 13.40 1.98 4.89
N GLY A 18 13.48 2.70 3.77
CA GLY A 18 13.55 2.11 2.44
C GLY A 18 14.78 1.20 2.24
N VAL A 19 15.93 1.54 2.83
CA VAL A 19 17.11 0.66 2.85
C VAL A 19 16.79 -0.61 3.64
N ALA A 20 16.20 -0.49 4.84
CA ALA A 20 15.82 -1.64 5.65
C ALA A 20 14.81 -2.55 4.91
N LEU A 21 13.83 -1.97 4.20
CA LEU A 21 12.87 -2.70 3.39
C LEU A 21 13.53 -3.47 2.23
N ASN A 22 14.58 -2.92 1.61
CA ASN A 22 15.37 -3.65 0.61
C ASN A 22 16.07 -4.89 1.21
N TYR A 23 16.63 -4.76 2.42
CA TYR A 23 17.22 -5.92 3.12
C TYR A 23 16.17 -6.95 3.47
N LEU A 24 15.03 -6.50 3.99
CA LEU A 24 13.88 -7.35 4.29
C LEU A 24 13.40 -8.11 3.04
N SER A 25 13.26 -7.42 1.90
CA SER A 25 12.86 -8.04 0.63
C SER A 25 13.81 -9.16 0.20
N ARG A 26 15.12 -8.92 0.30
CA ARG A 26 16.13 -9.95 -0.04
C ARG A 26 16.08 -11.14 0.90
N TRP A 27 15.86 -10.88 2.18
CA TRP A 27 15.76 -11.94 3.19
C TRP A 27 14.50 -12.77 2.99
N LEU A 28 13.34 -12.14 2.78
CA LEU A 28 12.06 -12.79 2.50
C LEU A 28 12.11 -13.61 1.20
N ALA A 29 12.70 -13.07 0.14
CA ALA A 29 12.84 -13.76 -1.12
C ALA A 29 13.67 -15.06 -0.99
N ARG A 30 14.67 -15.07 -0.08
CA ARG A 30 15.44 -16.31 0.22
C ARG A 30 14.61 -17.35 0.94
N ILE A 31 13.73 -16.93 1.87
CA ILE A 31 12.87 -17.85 2.63
C ILE A 31 11.82 -18.49 1.71
N GLU A 32 11.24 -17.69 0.83
CA GLU A 32 10.20 -18.12 -0.12
C GLU A 32 10.77 -18.76 -1.38
N GLU A 33 12.09 -18.91 -1.47
CA GLU A 33 12.81 -19.47 -2.63
C GLU A 33 12.45 -18.73 -3.96
N ILE A 34 12.14 -17.43 -3.87
CA ILE A 34 11.76 -16.59 -5.02
C ILE A 34 13.04 -15.99 -5.63
N GLU A 35 13.21 -16.09 -6.94
CA GLU A 35 14.26 -15.39 -7.65
C GLU A 35 14.11 -13.88 -7.52
N PHE A 36 14.94 -13.27 -6.67
CA PHE A 36 14.93 -11.83 -6.43
C PHE A 36 16.21 -11.19 -6.98
N ARG A 37 16.25 -11.01 -8.28
CA ARG A 37 17.38 -10.35 -8.95
C ARG A 37 17.19 -8.83 -8.89
N GLN A 38 18.14 -8.14 -8.28
CA GLN A 38 18.08 -6.69 -8.10
C GLN A 38 19.21 -6.02 -8.89
N SER A 39 18.83 -5.14 -9.82
CA SER A 39 19.79 -4.25 -10.49
C SER A 39 20.28 -3.17 -9.51
N PHE A 40 21.46 -2.61 -9.76
CA PHE A 40 22.00 -1.51 -8.96
C PHE A 40 21.01 -0.34 -8.86
N ARG A 41 20.36 0.04 -9.96
CA ARG A 41 19.36 1.14 -9.99
C ARG A 41 18.13 0.83 -9.13
N GLU A 42 17.70 -0.40 -9.12
CA GLU A 42 16.53 -0.83 -8.35
C GLU A 42 16.78 -0.86 -6.84
N THR A 43 18.04 -0.95 -6.43
CA THR A 43 18.42 -0.87 -5.01
C THR A 43 18.07 0.50 -4.41
N PHE A 44 18.03 1.55 -5.22
CA PHE A 44 17.66 2.90 -4.76
C PHE A 44 16.17 3.21 -4.83
N LEU A 45 15.35 2.35 -5.45
CA LEU A 45 13.91 2.61 -5.62
C LEU A 45 13.18 2.75 -4.28
N MET A 46 13.30 1.76 -3.40
CA MET A 46 12.61 1.80 -2.10
C MET A 46 13.12 2.93 -1.19
N PRO A 47 14.44 3.18 -1.05
CA PRO A 47 14.95 4.34 -0.33
C PRO A 47 14.46 5.68 -0.88
N ALA A 48 14.42 5.83 -2.21
CA ALA A 48 13.95 7.07 -2.84
C ALA A 48 12.44 7.27 -2.61
N LEU A 49 11.63 6.23 -2.81
CA LEU A 49 10.19 6.28 -2.54
C LEU A 49 9.91 6.57 -1.06
N GLY A 50 10.61 5.88 -0.15
CA GLY A 50 10.51 6.13 1.27
C GLY A 50 10.84 7.58 1.63
N ALA A 51 11.95 8.11 1.12
CA ALA A 51 12.36 9.50 1.34
C ALA A 51 11.30 10.49 0.84
N VAL A 52 10.84 10.33 -0.40
CA VAL A 52 9.87 11.25 -1.01
C VAL A 52 8.53 11.20 -0.28
N LEU A 53 8.00 10.01 0.00
CA LEU A 53 6.71 9.87 0.67
C LEU A 53 6.76 10.39 2.10
N PHE A 54 7.79 10.04 2.87
CA PHE A 54 7.96 10.56 4.23
C PHE A 54 8.11 12.08 4.24
N PHE A 55 8.84 12.65 3.27
CA PHE A 55 8.96 14.11 3.10
C PHE A 55 7.58 14.75 2.87
N LEU A 56 6.81 14.25 1.91
CA LEU A 56 5.51 14.79 1.56
C LEU A 56 4.53 14.74 2.73
N PHE A 57 4.43 13.58 3.40
CA PHE A 57 3.57 13.43 4.57
C PHE A 57 4.00 14.33 5.75
N ALA A 58 5.31 14.50 5.96
CA ALA A 58 5.82 15.37 7.01
C ALA A 58 5.59 16.86 6.71
N LEU A 59 5.67 17.27 5.43
CA LEU A 59 5.31 18.62 5.01
C LEU A 59 3.85 18.92 5.28
N GLN A 60 2.97 17.96 5.03
CA GLN A 60 1.54 18.15 5.16
C GLN A 60 1.10 18.09 6.63
N LEU A 61 1.48 17.05 7.34
CA LEU A 61 0.99 16.76 8.69
C LEU A 61 1.77 17.51 9.78
N GLY A 62 3.07 17.79 9.56
CA GLY A 62 3.93 18.25 10.64
C GLY A 62 4.12 17.17 11.71
N LEU A 63 4.56 17.57 12.91
CA LEU A 63 4.78 16.63 14.01
C LEU A 63 3.44 16.34 14.72
N GLN A 64 2.72 15.36 14.21
CA GLN A 64 1.46 14.85 14.77
C GLN A 64 1.50 13.33 14.88
N PRO A 65 0.75 12.72 15.80
CA PRO A 65 0.67 11.26 15.92
C PRO A 65 0.31 10.56 14.60
N LEU A 66 -0.49 11.24 13.80
CA LEU A 66 -0.90 10.86 12.47
C LEU A 66 0.27 10.60 11.51
N LEU A 67 1.32 11.42 11.60
CA LEU A 67 2.51 11.25 10.76
C LEU A 67 3.19 9.91 11.04
N PHE A 68 3.27 9.49 12.31
CA PHE A 68 3.88 8.19 12.67
C PHE A 68 3.04 7.03 12.14
N ILE A 69 1.72 7.09 12.29
CA ILE A 69 0.79 6.07 11.79
C ILE A 69 0.90 5.96 10.26
N ASN A 70 0.82 7.09 9.55
CA ASN A 70 0.97 7.10 8.10
C ASN A 70 2.36 6.64 7.66
N SER A 71 3.41 6.95 8.40
CA SER A 71 4.77 6.45 8.10
C SER A 71 4.84 4.93 8.14
N VAL A 72 4.14 4.30 9.10
CA VAL A 72 4.03 2.83 9.16
C VAL A 72 3.28 2.30 7.94
N TYR A 73 2.12 2.87 7.59
CA TYR A 73 1.35 2.44 6.43
C TYR A 73 2.12 2.64 5.12
N VAL A 74 2.80 3.79 4.97
CA VAL A 74 3.67 4.08 3.82
C VAL A 74 4.80 3.06 3.72
N ALA A 75 5.44 2.68 4.83
CA ALA A 75 6.50 1.67 4.82
C ALA A 75 5.98 0.31 4.32
N VAL A 76 4.80 -0.14 4.78
CA VAL A 76 4.16 -1.36 4.29
C VAL A 76 3.85 -1.26 2.79
N LEU A 77 3.26 -0.14 2.37
CA LEU A 77 2.90 0.07 0.96
C LEU A 77 4.13 0.14 0.04
N VAL A 78 5.22 0.78 0.48
CA VAL A 78 6.50 0.79 -0.26
C VAL A 78 7.09 -0.61 -0.34
N GLN A 79 7.01 -1.41 0.73
CA GLN A 79 7.46 -2.81 0.71
C GLN A 79 6.68 -3.64 -0.31
N VAL A 80 5.34 -3.56 -0.29
CA VAL A 80 4.47 -4.26 -1.24
C VAL A 80 4.77 -3.81 -2.66
N LEU A 81 4.80 -2.50 -2.91
CA LEU A 81 5.08 -1.94 -4.23
C LEU A 81 6.43 -2.41 -4.78
N GLY A 82 7.49 -2.29 -3.97
CA GLY A 82 8.83 -2.64 -4.40
C GLY A 82 9.03 -4.14 -4.64
N PHE A 83 8.31 -4.99 -3.89
CA PHE A 83 8.37 -6.44 -4.08
C PHE A 83 7.50 -6.89 -5.25
N ASP A 84 6.26 -6.40 -5.35
CA ASP A 84 5.30 -6.79 -6.38
C ASP A 84 5.73 -6.34 -7.79
N LEU A 85 6.34 -5.16 -7.93
CA LEU A 85 6.92 -4.72 -9.21
C LEU A 85 7.99 -5.66 -9.77
N LYS A 86 8.64 -6.46 -8.92
CA LYS A 86 9.73 -7.36 -9.30
C LYS A 86 9.30 -8.79 -9.45
N THR A 87 8.53 -9.26 -8.49
CA THR A 87 8.20 -10.69 -8.35
C THR A 87 6.76 -10.98 -8.73
N ARG A 88 5.90 -9.96 -8.77
CA ARG A 88 4.44 -10.09 -8.90
C ARG A 88 3.82 -10.93 -7.79
N TYR A 89 4.48 -10.91 -6.62
CA TYR A 89 4.01 -11.60 -5.42
C TYR A 89 3.81 -10.62 -4.28
N ILE A 90 2.70 -10.75 -3.57
CA ILE A 90 2.43 -10.08 -2.31
C ILE A 90 2.64 -11.10 -1.19
N LEU A 91 3.70 -10.89 -0.42
CA LEU A 91 4.18 -11.85 0.58
C LEU A 91 3.29 -11.92 1.82
N ASP A 92 2.98 -13.13 2.26
CA ASP A 92 2.22 -13.39 3.48
C ASP A 92 2.94 -12.90 4.73
N PHE A 93 4.25 -13.10 4.78
CA PHE A 93 5.11 -12.60 5.86
C PHE A 93 5.10 -11.07 6.02
N VAL A 94 4.67 -10.33 4.99
CA VAL A 94 4.47 -8.88 5.06
C VAL A 94 3.01 -8.56 5.40
N MET A 95 2.05 -9.23 4.76
CA MET A 95 0.63 -8.89 4.90
C MET A 95 0.07 -9.22 6.27
N PHE A 96 0.28 -10.43 6.80
CA PHE A 96 -0.28 -10.81 8.10
C PHE A 96 0.21 -9.95 9.26
N PRO A 97 1.53 -9.69 9.43
CA PRO A 97 1.99 -8.74 10.44
C PRO A 97 1.44 -7.32 10.22
N SER A 98 1.31 -6.88 8.96
CA SER A 98 0.77 -5.55 8.65
C SER A 98 -0.69 -5.41 9.05
N TRP A 99 -1.51 -6.47 8.93
CA TRP A 99 -2.90 -6.47 9.41
C TRP A 99 -2.95 -6.31 10.92
N VAL A 100 -2.10 -7.05 11.65
CA VAL A 100 -2.03 -6.95 13.12
C VAL A 100 -1.61 -5.54 13.53
N ILE A 101 -0.60 -4.97 12.88
CA ILE A 101 -0.13 -3.60 13.15
C ILE A 101 -1.23 -2.59 12.84
N ALA A 102 -1.89 -2.68 11.69
CA ALA A 102 -2.95 -1.74 11.31
C ALA A 102 -4.14 -1.83 12.28
N LEU A 103 -4.52 -3.03 12.70
CA LEU A 103 -5.56 -3.23 13.69
C LEU A 103 -5.15 -2.68 15.06
N ALA A 104 -3.92 -2.91 15.51
CA ALA A 104 -3.40 -2.34 16.76
C ALA A 104 -3.40 -0.81 16.74
N LEU A 105 -3.01 -0.20 15.61
CA LEU A 105 -3.07 1.24 15.42
C LEU A 105 -4.50 1.78 15.46
N ALA A 106 -5.48 1.03 14.95
CA ALA A 106 -6.89 1.39 15.04
C ALA A 106 -7.42 1.43 16.49
N PHE A 107 -6.83 0.64 17.41
CA PHE A 107 -7.15 0.73 18.85
C PHE A 107 -6.53 1.94 19.53
N VAL A 108 -5.41 2.44 19.06
CA VAL A 108 -4.72 3.61 19.67
C VAL A 108 -5.39 4.92 19.28
N THR A 109 -6.03 5.00 18.11
CA THR A 109 -6.64 6.23 17.58
C THR A 109 -7.77 6.83 18.42
N PRO A 110 -8.68 6.08 19.07
CA PRO A 110 -9.78 6.65 19.86
C PRO A 110 -9.33 7.38 21.12
N TRP A 111 -8.15 7.12 21.66
CA TRP A 111 -7.64 7.71 22.90
C TRP A 111 -7.20 9.17 22.74
N ASN A 112 -7.01 9.61 21.50
CA ASN A 112 -6.58 10.96 21.21
C ASN A 112 -7.75 11.81 20.69
N ARG A 113 -8.61 12.31 21.62
CA ARG A 113 -9.72 13.22 21.29
C ARG A 113 -9.30 14.53 20.59
N ALA A 114 -8.00 14.82 20.53
CA ALA A 114 -7.46 15.96 19.79
C ALA A 114 -7.39 15.72 18.28
N LEU A 115 -7.52 14.48 17.84
CA LEU A 115 -7.64 14.15 16.41
C LEU A 115 -9.12 14.34 16.00
N THR A 116 -9.45 15.49 15.48
CA THR A 116 -10.78 15.82 14.91
C THR A 116 -11.06 15.05 13.63
N TRP A 117 -10.22 14.07 13.29
CA TRP A 117 -10.18 13.37 12.01
C TRP A 117 -10.88 12.01 12.06
N PRO A 118 -11.63 11.64 11.03
CA PRO A 118 -12.31 10.34 10.96
C PRO A 118 -11.32 9.21 10.64
N TRP A 119 -10.50 8.85 11.62
CA TRP A 119 -9.59 7.70 11.53
C TRP A 119 -10.34 6.38 11.58
N PRO A 120 -9.77 5.33 10.96
CA PRO A 120 -10.26 4.01 11.22
C PRO A 120 -10.08 3.70 12.71
N ASP A 121 -11.19 3.51 13.41
CA ASP A 121 -11.22 3.04 14.78
C ASP A 121 -11.34 1.51 14.82
N TRP A 122 -11.23 0.93 16.00
CA TRP A 122 -11.31 -0.51 16.20
C TRP A 122 -12.63 -1.14 15.71
N ARG A 123 -13.67 -0.37 15.46
CA ARG A 123 -14.98 -0.82 14.95
C ARG A 123 -15.02 -0.75 13.43
N THR A 124 -14.64 0.39 12.88
CA THR A 124 -14.77 0.66 11.44
C THR A 124 -13.65 0.01 10.61
N ALA A 125 -12.44 -0.12 11.16
CA ALA A 125 -11.32 -0.74 10.46
C ALA A 125 -11.56 -2.22 10.13
N PRO A 126 -11.98 -3.10 11.08
CA PRO A 126 -12.28 -4.50 10.75
C PRO A 126 -13.42 -4.65 9.75
N VAL A 127 -14.48 -3.82 9.88
CA VAL A 127 -15.60 -3.85 8.95
C VAL A 127 -15.16 -3.44 7.54
N ALA A 128 -14.35 -2.38 7.42
CA ALA A 128 -13.77 -1.97 6.15
C ALA A 128 -12.90 -3.07 5.54
N ALA A 129 -12.08 -3.74 6.36
CA ALA A 129 -11.24 -4.85 5.93
C ALA A 129 -12.07 -6.03 5.39
N LEU A 130 -13.14 -6.39 6.08
CA LEU A 130 -14.04 -7.46 5.64
C LEU A 130 -14.76 -7.11 4.34
N ILE A 131 -15.20 -5.85 4.18
CA ILE A 131 -15.85 -5.39 2.95
C ILE A 131 -14.83 -5.37 1.80
N ALA A 132 -13.66 -4.77 1.99
CA ALA A 132 -12.62 -4.68 0.97
C ALA A 132 -12.12 -6.06 0.55
N GLY A 133 -11.79 -6.91 1.53
CA GLY A 133 -11.37 -8.29 1.30
C GLY A 133 -12.47 -9.11 0.63
N GLY A 134 -13.74 -8.96 1.06
CA GLY A 134 -14.88 -9.64 0.48
C GLY A 134 -15.12 -9.27 -0.98
N ILE A 135 -15.06 -7.98 -1.31
CA ILE A 135 -15.15 -7.50 -2.71
C ILE A 135 -14.05 -8.13 -3.57
N PHE A 136 -12.81 -8.07 -3.11
CA PHE A 136 -11.67 -8.64 -3.86
C PHE A 136 -11.71 -10.16 -3.90
N LEU A 137 -12.25 -10.82 -2.88
CA LEU A 137 -12.46 -12.27 -2.89
C LEU A 137 -13.50 -12.68 -3.95
N VAL A 138 -14.58 -11.93 -4.07
CA VAL A 138 -15.59 -12.13 -5.12
C VAL A 138 -14.98 -11.89 -6.50
N LEU A 139 -14.17 -10.84 -6.67
CA LEU A 139 -13.45 -10.59 -7.91
C LEU A 139 -12.44 -11.70 -8.23
N PHE A 140 -11.74 -12.22 -7.23
CA PHE A 140 -10.80 -13.33 -7.38
C PHE A 140 -11.50 -14.60 -7.88
N PHE A 141 -12.53 -15.07 -7.20
CA PHE A 141 -13.26 -16.27 -7.64
C PHE A 141 -14.05 -16.04 -8.93
N GLY A 142 -14.68 -14.88 -9.08
CA GLY A 142 -15.39 -14.52 -10.30
C GLY A 142 -14.45 -14.41 -11.51
N GLY A 143 -13.28 -13.82 -11.32
CA GLY A 143 -12.25 -13.74 -12.35
C GLY A 143 -11.72 -15.12 -12.76
N GLN A 144 -11.47 -16.00 -11.80
CA GLN A 144 -11.07 -17.38 -12.09
C GLN A 144 -12.14 -18.16 -12.86
N LEU A 145 -13.42 -17.96 -12.51
CA LEU A 145 -14.52 -18.65 -13.18
C LEU A 145 -14.71 -18.20 -14.63
N ILE A 146 -14.49 -16.90 -14.91
CA ILE A 146 -14.74 -16.31 -16.24
C ILE A 146 -13.51 -16.38 -17.14
N PHE A 147 -12.32 -16.09 -16.61
CA PHE A 147 -11.08 -15.89 -17.36
C PHE A 147 -10.01 -16.97 -17.10
N GLY A 148 -10.25 -17.88 -16.14
CA GLY A 148 -9.31 -18.93 -15.74
C GLY A 148 -8.42 -18.53 -14.56
N ALA A 149 -7.57 -19.48 -14.11
CA ALA A 149 -6.84 -19.42 -12.83
C ALA A 149 -5.84 -18.26 -12.68
N GLU A 150 -5.49 -17.55 -13.75
CA GLU A 150 -4.47 -16.49 -13.72
C GLU A 150 -5.05 -15.07 -13.73
N ALA A 151 -6.38 -14.91 -13.68
CA ALA A 151 -7.02 -13.62 -13.89
C ALA A 151 -6.78 -12.61 -12.76
N PHE A 152 -6.73 -13.07 -11.50
CA PHE A 152 -6.53 -12.23 -10.32
C PHE A 152 -5.61 -12.93 -9.31
N GLY A 153 -4.67 -12.17 -8.72
CA GLY A 153 -3.79 -12.67 -7.66
C GLY A 153 -4.49 -12.69 -6.29
N PHE A 154 -4.36 -13.78 -5.53
CA PHE A 154 -4.84 -13.81 -4.14
C PHE A 154 -4.11 -12.81 -3.24
N GLY A 155 -2.92 -12.35 -3.65
CA GLY A 155 -2.19 -11.27 -3.02
C GLY A 155 -2.97 -9.95 -2.97
N ASP A 156 -3.72 -9.63 -4.04
CA ASP A 156 -4.53 -8.40 -4.11
C ASP A 156 -5.69 -8.43 -3.10
N VAL A 157 -6.24 -9.63 -2.81
CA VAL A 157 -7.25 -9.80 -1.74
C VAL A 157 -6.64 -9.44 -0.38
N LYS A 158 -5.42 -9.92 -0.09
CA LYS A 158 -4.72 -9.63 1.17
C LYS A 158 -4.40 -8.14 1.29
N LEU A 159 -3.96 -7.53 0.19
CA LEU A 159 -3.71 -6.09 0.13
C LEU A 159 -4.99 -5.28 0.34
N ALA A 160 -6.13 -5.68 -0.24
CA ALA A 160 -7.41 -5.03 -0.04
C ALA A 160 -7.85 -5.07 1.43
N VAL A 161 -7.64 -6.18 2.15
CA VAL A 161 -7.87 -6.27 3.60
C VAL A 161 -7.01 -5.24 4.34
N PHE A 162 -5.72 -5.13 4.03
CA PHE A 162 -4.84 -4.13 4.63
C PHE A 162 -5.33 -2.71 4.33
N ILE A 163 -5.72 -2.42 3.09
CA ILE A 163 -6.28 -1.12 2.68
C ILE A 163 -7.51 -0.78 3.52
N GLY A 164 -8.42 -1.73 3.71
CA GLY A 164 -9.59 -1.56 4.56
C GLY A 164 -9.21 -1.20 6.00
N LEU A 165 -8.25 -1.93 6.59
CA LEU A 165 -7.74 -1.64 7.94
C LEU A 165 -7.11 -0.25 8.04
N ALA A 166 -6.31 0.16 7.04
CA ALA A 166 -5.56 1.41 7.07
C ALA A 166 -6.42 2.65 6.76
N THR A 167 -7.47 2.51 5.96
CA THR A 167 -8.30 3.64 5.51
C THR A 167 -9.66 3.73 6.20
N GLY A 168 -10.23 2.61 6.65
CA GLY A 168 -11.53 2.56 7.32
C GLY A 168 -12.71 2.93 6.41
N LEU A 169 -13.91 3.03 7.00
CA LEU A 169 -15.15 3.35 6.28
C LEU A 169 -15.46 4.85 6.21
N SER A 170 -14.88 5.65 7.09
CA SER A 170 -15.18 7.06 7.18
C SER A 170 -14.92 7.78 5.87
N ASN A 171 -15.87 8.64 5.44
CA ASN A 171 -15.79 9.41 4.20
C ASN A 171 -15.50 8.56 2.94
N LEU A 172 -15.93 7.29 2.93
CA LEU A 172 -15.70 6.35 1.82
C LEU A 172 -14.21 6.16 1.47
N ARG A 173 -13.30 6.39 2.42
CA ARG A 173 -11.84 6.36 2.17
C ARG A 173 -11.38 5.03 1.59
N MET A 174 -11.84 3.92 2.16
CA MET A 174 -11.58 2.58 1.62
C MET A 174 -12.04 2.46 0.17
N ALA A 175 -13.27 2.91 -0.11
CA ALA A 175 -13.82 2.84 -1.46
C ALA A 175 -13.01 3.70 -2.45
N HIS A 176 -12.63 4.92 -2.08
CA HIS A 176 -11.77 5.76 -2.90
C HIS A 176 -10.42 5.11 -3.14
N ALA A 177 -9.76 4.56 -2.09
CA ALA A 177 -8.46 3.92 -2.25
C ALA A 177 -8.50 2.74 -3.24
N LEU A 178 -9.54 1.91 -3.16
CA LEU A 178 -9.73 0.78 -4.05
C LEU A 178 -10.11 1.23 -5.47
N LEU A 179 -11.05 2.17 -5.60
CA LEU A 179 -11.50 2.68 -6.89
C LEU A 179 -10.38 3.43 -7.62
N ASP A 180 -9.67 4.33 -6.94
CA ASP A 180 -8.54 5.04 -7.53
C ASP A 180 -7.47 4.06 -8.02
N GLY A 181 -7.18 3.01 -7.25
CA GLY A 181 -6.27 1.94 -7.66
C GLY A 181 -6.78 1.20 -8.90
N VAL A 182 -8.04 0.79 -8.91
CA VAL A 182 -8.66 0.08 -10.05
C VAL A 182 -8.71 0.96 -11.29
N PHE A 183 -9.08 2.24 -11.17
CA PHE A 183 -9.10 3.18 -12.28
C PHE A 183 -7.70 3.45 -12.84
N LEU A 184 -6.70 3.65 -11.97
CA LEU A 184 -5.31 3.82 -12.40
C LEU A 184 -4.80 2.57 -13.12
N GLY A 185 -5.05 1.38 -12.58
CA GLY A 185 -4.67 0.12 -13.20
C GLY A 185 -5.36 -0.10 -14.55
N GLY A 186 -6.67 0.15 -14.62
CA GLY A 186 -7.46 0.06 -15.84
C GLY A 186 -6.99 1.05 -16.90
N PHE A 187 -6.70 2.30 -16.51
CA PHE A 187 -6.17 3.32 -17.44
C PHE A 187 -4.82 2.91 -18.02
N VAL A 188 -3.89 2.43 -17.19
CA VAL A 188 -2.58 1.94 -17.65
C VAL A 188 -2.75 0.70 -18.53
N ALA A 189 -3.63 -0.24 -18.16
CA ALA A 189 -3.91 -1.43 -18.97
C ALA A 189 -4.42 -1.05 -20.38
N ILE A 190 -5.33 -0.07 -20.48
CA ILE A 190 -5.84 0.44 -21.76
C ILE A 190 -4.69 1.04 -22.60
N ILE A 191 -3.82 1.85 -21.98
CA ILE A 191 -2.65 2.40 -22.70
C ILE A 191 -1.76 1.30 -23.24
N LEU A 192 -1.45 0.27 -22.42
CA LEU A 192 -0.60 -0.86 -22.82
C LEU A 192 -1.21 -1.67 -23.96
N LEU A 193 -2.53 -1.80 -23.99
CA LEU A 193 -3.27 -2.45 -25.09
C LEU A 193 -3.24 -1.60 -26.37
N ILE A 194 -3.52 -0.31 -26.29
CA ILE A 194 -3.50 0.62 -27.45
C ILE A 194 -2.10 0.68 -28.07
N THR A 195 -1.06 0.74 -27.22
CA THR A 195 0.35 0.78 -27.66
C THR A 195 0.87 -0.59 -28.12
N ARG A 196 0.05 -1.65 -28.02
CA ARG A 196 0.40 -3.04 -28.36
C ARG A 196 1.63 -3.58 -27.62
N ILE A 197 2.00 -2.97 -26.49
CA ILE A 197 3.09 -3.45 -25.62
C ILE A 197 2.65 -4.71 -24.87
N ARG A 198 1.34 -4.83 -24.59
CA ARG A 198 0.69 -5.98 -23.96
C ARG A 198 -0.55 -6.41 -24.72
N THR A 199 -0.92 -7.67 -24.53
CA THR A 199 -2.14 -8.26 -25.09
C THR A 199 -3.15 -8.52 -23.98
N PHE A 200 -4.40 -8.82 -24.34
CA PHE A 200 -5.46 -9.19 -23.37
C PHE A 200 -5.14 -10.44 -22.55
N LYS A 201 -4.14 -11.23 -22.97
CA LYS A 201 -3.70 -12.44 -22.26
C LYS A 201 -2.60 -12.15 -21.23
N ASP A 202 -2.00 -10.98 -21.28
CA ASP A 202 -0.91 -10.62 -20.37
C ASP A 202 -1.49 -10.08 -19.06
N ALA A 203 -1.23 -10.77 -17.95
CA ALA A 203 -1.62 -10.31 -16.63
C ALA A 203 -0.90 -8.99 -16.28
N VAL A 204 -1.67 -7.96 -15.89
CA VAL A 204 -1.16 -6.70 -15.35
C VAL A 204 -1.25 -6.79 -13.84
N PRO A 205 -0.14 -6.62 -13.10
CA PRO A 205 -0.18 -6.65 -11.64
C PRO A 205 -1.02 -5.48 -11.11
N TYR A 206 -2.08 -5.77 -10.37
CA TYR A 206 -2.96 -4.75 -9.78
C TYR A 206 -2.41 -4.15 -8.50
N GLY A 207 -1.59 -4.89 -7.76
CA GLY A 207 -1.01 -4.47 -6.49
C GLY A 207 -0.39 -3.07 -6.50
N PRO A 208 0.49 -2.71 -7.46
CA PRO A 208 1.09 -1.38 -7.55
C PRO A 208 0.06 -0.25 -7.66
N PHE A 209 -1.03 -0.46 -8.39
CA PHE A 209 -2.07 0.55 -8.56
C PHE A 209 -2.93 0.71 -7.31
N LEU A 210 -3.25 -0.39 -6.62
CA LEU A 210 -3.92 -0.37 -5.33
C LEU A 210 -3.09 0.36 -4.28
N VAL A 211 -1.77 0.15 -4.27
CA VAL A 211 -0.84 0.90 -3.42
C VAL A 211 -0.89 2.38 -3.73
N LEU A 212 -0.84 2.77 -5.00
CA LEU A 212 -0.89 4.18 -5.42
C LEU A 212 -2.23 4.83 -5.03
N GLY A 213 -3.36 4.18 -5.28
CA GLY A 213 -4.68 4.66 -4.87
C GLY A 213 -4.77 4.85 -3.35
N THR A 214 -4.21 3.92 -2.59
CA THR A 214 -4.16 4.02 -1.12
C THR A 214 -3.29 5.19 -0.66
N LEU A 215 -2.11 5.37 -1.24
CA LEU A 215 -1.22 6.49 -0.93
C LEU A 215 -1.87 7.84 -1.25
N LEU A 216 -2.60 7.94 -2.36
CA LEU A 216 -3.35 9.14 -2.72
C LEU A 216 -4.41 9.48 -1.68
N VAL A 217 -5.18 8.49 -1.22
CA VAL A 217 -6.22 8.71 -0.21
C VAL A 217 -5.62 9.05 1.15
N LEU A 218 -4.56 8.36 1.58
CA LEU A 218 -3.87 8.67 2.83
C LEU A 218 -3.29 10.10 2.81
N TYR A 219 -2.83 10.56 1.65
CA TYR A 219 -2.28 11.90 1.47
C TYR A 219 -3.39 12.94 1.32
N SER A 220 -4.33 12.81 0.39
CA SER A 220 -5.33 13.82 0.06
C SER A 220 -6.31 14.13 1.18
N GLN A 221 -6.52 13.16 2.07
CA GLN A 221 -7.44 13.28 3.20
C GLN A 221 -6.72 13.51 4.53
N ALA A 222 -5.45 13.86 4.51
CA ALA A 222 -4.75 14.39 5.66
C ALA A 222 -5.24 15.83 5.94
N PRO A 223 -5.42 16.23 7.21
CA PRO A 223 -6.00 17.52 7.59
C PRO A 223 -5.16 18.71 7.15
#